data_451c2d44128b2f121cbb330a8ddda26d
#
_entry.id   451c2d44128b2f121cbb330a8ddda26d
#
_cell.length_a   1.000
_cell.length_b   1.000
_cell.length_c   1.000
_cell.angle_alpha   90.00
_cell.angle_beta   90.00
_cell.angle_gamma   90.00
#
_symmetry.space_group_name_H-M   'P 1'
#
loop_
_entity.id
_entity.type
_entity.pdbx_description
1 polymer ?
#
loop_
_entity_poly.entity_id
_entity_poly.type
_entity_poly.pdbx_seq_one_letter_code
_entity_poly.pdbx_strand_id
1 'polypeptide(L)'
;MNKVTAFFALAAGSLFAGIEIAPIDVSADRVESPLSVSLKRIGTLAPRSVKDIEDSAWTLGCETIERGYADFWAYADYLAPLGIKTIRIQAGWARCEPEPGKFDFDWLDKVIDYACAQGLNVLLETSYGNPVYPGAGGWDLGAGFPTSKVGLEAWDRWVETLALRYKGKVRDWAMWNEPDISNPALPGHDIKKTPQEIAVFNIRTAKIIRKMIPNSRLAGLSLATLSPQFFEDCLIAMGDDVKLFDWFIYHGYTPAPESAYDSVEKLKAVLKKYHPAAKMRQGENGCPSELATKFALSGIRWSEYSQSKWNMRRMLGDLGHDVESSVFTICDFNHKGREINRKGLLRANKTKKVISVKRAYYSVQNVVSIFDSNVVRVPDSAVTNVDCSVVSYEYRSKKGSPLYVFWSCGDTEARRDKERGRHAVPVYERPGDSFEIRPTVFTVVGKPMENPVWVDLLTGRVYEFPSKDVQCVDGETFYINVPVYDSPCILTERAALNLLK
;
A
#
# COMPACT_ATOMS: atom_id res chain seq x y z
N MET A 1 44.66 25.06 10.52
CA MET A 1 43.72 25.82 9.69
C MET A 1 42.95 24.79 8.87
N ASN A 2 41.86 24.24 9.40
CA ASN A 2 41.01 23.25 8.73
C ASN A 2 39.73 23.96 8.28
N LYS A 3 39.54 24.03 6.96
CA LYS A 3 38.30 24.55 6.37
C LYS A 3 37.25 23.48 6.41
N VAL A 4 36.23 23.69 7.25
CA VAL A 4 34.97 22.95 7.21
C VAL A 4 34.15 23.53 6.05
N THR A 5 33.91 22.73 5.02
CA THR A 5 33.04 23.10 3.90
C THR A 5 31.62 22.76 4.29
N ALA A 6 30.82 23.73 4.68
CA ALA A 6 29.39 23.57 4.89
C ALA A 6 28.69 23.51 3.54
N PHE A 7 28.01 22.41 3.26
CA PHE A 7 27.07 22.31 2.15
C PHE A 7 25.78 23.06 2.51
N PHE A 8 25.61 24.25 1.94
CA PHE A 8 24.33 24.94 1.92
C PHE A 8 23.46 24.29 0.82
N ALA A 9 22.45 23.53 1.24
CA ALA A 9 21.34 23.22 0.37
C ALA A 9 20.55 24.51 0.14
N LEU A 10 20.51 25.00 -1.10
CA LEU A 10 19.62 26.09 -1.48
C LEU A 10 18.19 25.59 -1.31
N ALA A 11 17.52 26.05 -0.28
CA ALA A 11 16.08 25.99 -0.17
C ALA A 11 15.50 26.90 -1.26
N ALA A 12 14.84 26.30 -2.24
CA ALA A 12 13.93 27.03 -3.12
C ALA A 12 12.81 27.56 -2.24
N GLY A 13 12.83 28.86 -1.97
CA GLY A 13 11.90 29.52 -1.10
C GLY A 13 10.47 29.37 -1.62
N SER A 14 9.66 28.57 -0.94
CA SER A 14 8.22 28.57 -1.13
C SER A 14 7.65 29.86 -0.58
N LEU A 15 6.91 30.56 -1.42
CA LEU A 15 6.12 31.77 -1.07
C LEU A 15 4.90 31.43 -0.19
N PHE A 16 4.98 30.42 0.67
CA PHE A 16 3.94 30.05 1.62
C PHE A 16 4.47 30.25 3.05
N ALA A 17 4.12 31.40 3.61
CA ALA A 17 4.43 31.72 4.99
C ALA A 17 3.79 30.69 5.95
N GLY A 18 4.60 30.00 6.76
CA GLY A 18 4.19 29.50 8.06
C GLY A 18 3.56 28.11 8.13
N ILE A 19 3.91 27.14 7.26
CA ILE A 19 3.62 25.74 7.52
C ILE A 19 4.79 25.15 8.31
N GLU A 20 4.59 24.95 9.60
CA GLU A 20 5.53 24.20 10.43
C GLU A 20 5.40 22.71 10.07
N ILE A 21 6.38 22.20 9.33
CA ILE A 21 6.44 20.78 8.92
C ILE A 21 7.03 20.00 10.07
N ALA A 22 6.34 18.97 10.55
CA ALA A 22 6.87 18.08 11.58
C ALA A 22 8.13 17.37 11.03
N PRO A 23 9.29 17.45 11.69
CA PRO A 23 10.55 16.94 11.16
C PRO A 23 10.51 15.42 11.04
N ILE A 24 11.09 14.88 9.96
CA ILE A 24 11.40 13.46 9.84
C ILE A 24 12.63 13.19 10.70
N ASP A 25 12.54 12.22 11.62
CA ASP A 25 13.68 11.75 12.36
C ASP A 25 14.62 10.97 11.43
N VAL A 26 15.84 11.46 11.27
CA VAL A 26 16.88 10.84 10.45
C VAL A 26 17.92 10.08 11.27
N SER A 27 17.74 10.01 12.60
CA SER A 27 18.63 9.28 13.51
C SER A 27 18.60 7.77 13.27
N ALA A 28 19.60 7.07 13.75
CA ALA A 28 19.67 5.61 13.71
C ALA A 28 18.59 4.93 14.60
N ASP A 29 18.06 5.65 15.59
CA ASP A 29 17.07 5.16 16.56
C ASP A 29 15.70 5.83 16.43
N ARG A 30 15.31 6.18 15.22
CA ARG A 30 14.05 6.88 14.87
C ARG A 30 12.75 6.15 15.29
N VAL A 31 12.82 4.86 15.64
CA VAL A 31 11.71 4.13 16.21
C VAL A 31 12.15 3.49 17.52
N GLU A 32 11.56 3.93 18.61
CA GLU A 32 11.69 3.26 19.89
C GLU A 32 10.98 1.89 19.84
N SER A 33 11.56 0.90 20.49
CA SER A 33 10.96 -0.43 20.60
C SER A 33 11.37 -1.08 21.91
N PRO A 34 10.44 -1.70 22.65
CA PRO A 34 10.74 -2.50 23.84
C PRO A 34 11.33 -3.87 23.49
N LEU A 35 11.51 -4.20 22.19
CA LEU A 35 12.10 -5.46 21.74
C LEU A 35 13.52 -5.60 22.29
N SER A 36 13.77 -6.70 22.99
CA SER A 36 15.09 -7.06 23.49
C SER A 36 15.57 -8.36 22.82
N VAL A 37 16.67 -8.29 22.09
CA VAL A 37 17.31 -9.43 21.44
C VAL A 37 18.73 -9.60 21.97
N SER A 38 19.16 -10.85 22.15
CA SER A 38 20.53 -11.20 22.62
C SER A 38 21.56 -11.21 21.47
N LEU A 39 21.29 -10.43 20.41
CA LEU A 39 22.17 -10.30 19.24
C LEU A 39 22.97 -8.99 19.30
N LYS A 40 24.18 -9.01 18.73
CA LYS A 40 25.02 -7.81 18.66
C LYS A 40 24.53 -6.89 17.55
N ARG A 41 24.02 -5.69 17.91
CA ARG A 41 23.64 -4.65 16.93
C ARG A 41 24.87 -4.16 16.16
N ILE A 42 24.76 -4.05 14.83
CA ILE A 42 25.83 -3.59 13.94
C ILE A 42 25.44 -2.35 13.12
N GLY A 43 24.18 -1.91 13.16
CA GLY A 43 23.73 -0.72 12.45
C GLY A 43 22.23 -0.58 12.38
N THR A 44 21.81 0.32 11.51
CA THR A 44 20.39 0.57 11.17
C THR A 44 20.28 0.78 9.66
N LEU A 45 19.18 0.33 9.06
CA LEU A 45 18.91 0.49 7.63
C LEU A 45 18.95 1.96 7.22
N ALA A 46 19.64 2.26 6.14
CA ALA A 46 19.62 3.56 5.53
C ALA A 46 18.34 3.74 4.71
N PRO A 47 17.55 4.81 4.91
CA PRO A 47 16.39 5.10 4.06
C PRO A 47 16.84 5.39 2.63
N ARG A 48 15.93 5.12 1.68
CA ARG A 48 16.12 5.44 0.25
C ARG A 48 15.00 6.35 -0.20
N SER A 49 15.35 7.42 -0.89
CA SER A 49 14.39 8.31 -1.53
C SER A 49 13.82 7.68 -2.81
N VAL A 50 12.67 8.15 -3.26
CA VAL A 50 12.10 7.78 -4.58
C VAL A 50 13.07 8.00 -5.74
N LYS A 51 14.05 8.91 -5.61
CA LYS A 51 15.08 9.17 -6.61
C LYS A 51 16.12 8.04 -6.70
N ASP A 52 16.26 7.26 -5.63
CA ASP A 52 17.19 6.12 -5.53
C ASP A 52 16.51 4.79 -5.93
N ILE A 53 15.22 4.83 -6.24
CA ILE A 53 14.41 3.66 -6.57
C ILE A 53 13.87 3.83 -7.99
N GLU A 54 14.16 2.86 -8.85
CA GLU A 54 13.71 2.87 -10.24
C GLU A 54 12.23 2.48 -10.34
N ASP A 55 11.87 1.35 -9.74
CA ASP A 55 10.50 0.83 -9.71
C ASP A 55 10.28 -0.06 -8.47
N SER A 56 9.03 -0.26 -8.08
CA SER A 56 8.66 -1.13 -6.96
C SER A 56 7.21 -1.62 -7.06
N ALA A 57 6.89 -2.64 -6.29
CA ALA A 57 5.52 -3.18 -6.16
C ALA A 57 4.63 -2.34 -5.22
N TRP A 58 5.11 -1.19 -4.75
CA TRP A 58 4.44 -0.40 -3.72
C TRP A 58 3.72 0.80 -4.29
N THR A 59 2.48 1.00 -3.83
CA THR A 59 1.69 2.21 -4.08
C THR A 59 1.33 2.86 -2.74
N LEU A 60 1.28 4.19 -2.71
CA LEU A 60 0.88 4.96 -1.54
C LEU A 60 -0.41 5.71 -1.83
N GLY A 61 -1.40 5.55 -0.98
CA GLY A 61 -2.64 6.30 -1.06
C GLY A 61 -2.44 7.77 -0.74
N CYS A 62 -2.78 8.62 -1.71
CA CYS A 62 -2.84 10.08 -1.59
C CYS A 62 -4.23 10.59 -1.99
N GLU A 63 -5.25 9.76 -1.83
CA GLU A 63 -6.64 10.02 -2.17
C GLU A 63 -7.27 11.08 -1.26
N THR A 64 -8.51 11.42 -1.57
CA THR A 64 -9.40 12.30 -0.79
C THR A 64 -9.07 13.80 -0.85
N ILE A 65 -8.03 14.18 -1.59
CA ILE A 65 -7.68 15.59 -1.82
C ILE A 65 -8.68 16.29 -2.73
N GLU A 66 -9.27 15.57 -3.68
CA GLU A 66 -10.30 16.06 -4.60
C GLU A 66 -11.59 16.44 -3.86
N ARG A 67 -11.89 15.77 -2.74
CA ARG A 67 -13.03 16.06 -1.85
C ARG A 67 -12.66 17.00 -0.69
N GLY A 68 -11.41 17.43 -0.64
CA GLY A 68 -10.91 18.30 0.40
C GLY A 68 -10.85 17.64 1.79
N TYR A 69 -10.80 16.32 1.91
CA TYR A 69 -10.66 15.65 3.21
C TYR A 69 -9.22 15.63 3.70
N ALA A 70 -8.25 15.56 2.80
CA ALA A 70 -6.84 15.80 3.05
C ALA A 70 -6.33 17.04 2.32
N ASP A 71 -5.15 17.52 2.71
CA ASP A 71 -4.44 18.60 2.02
C ASP A 71 -3.11 18.03 1.50
N PHE A 72 -2.95 17.97 0.17
CA PHE A 72 -1.76 17.44 -0.47
C PHE A 72 -0.49 18.16 0.00
N TRP A 73 -0.57 19.49 0.11
CA TRP A 73 0.59 20.32 0.44
C TRP A 73 1.06 20.17 1.88
N ALA A 74 0.17 19.69 2.76
CA ALA A 74 0.56 19.40 4.14
C ALA A 74 1.48 18.17 4.27
N TYR A 75 1.47 17.25 3.28
CA TYR A 75 2.28 16.04 3.31
C TYR A 75 3.21 15.83 2.12
N ALA A 76 3.20 16.73 1.14
CA ALA A 76 3.96 16.59 -0.10
C ALA A 76 5.45 16.29 0.15
N ASP A 77 6.08 17.02 1.08
CA ASP A 77 7.51 16.89 1.37
C ASP A 77 7.90 15.56 2.04
N TYR A 78 6.91 14.79 2.53
CA TYR A 78 7.13 13.46 3.10
C TYR A 78 7.11 12.33 2.06
N LEU A 79 6.63 12.58 0.84
CA LEU A 79 6.47 11.56 -0.19
C LEU A 79 7.81 11.04 -0.69
N ALA A 80 8.70 11.93 -1.12
CA ALA A 80 9.99 11.53 -1.69
C ALA A 80 10.89 10.80 -0.68
N PRO A 81 11.03 11.25 0.58
CA PRO A 81 11.85 10.55 1.58
C PRO A 81 11.30 9.18 2.01
N LEU A 82 9.99 8.94 1.89
CA LEU A 82 9.40 7.64 2.21
C LEU A 82 9.89 6.54 1.27
N GLY A 83 10.15 6.87 0.00
CA GLY A 83 10.69 5.94 -0.98
C GLY A 83 9.65 5.14 -1.77
N ILE A 84 8.35 5.24 -1.50
CA ILE A 84 7.32 4.59 -2.33
C ILE A 84 7.21 5.31 -3.66
N LYS A 85 7.47 4.58 -4.77
CA LYS A 85 7.62 5.15 -6.11
C LYS A 85 6.32 5.61 -6.76
N THR A 86 5.20 4.95 -6.44
CA THR A 86 3.89 5.24 -7.04
C THR A 86 2.93 5.81 -6.01
N ILE A 87 2.27 6.92 -6.33
CA ILE A 87 1.17 7.47 -5.52
C ILE A 87 -0.16 7.28 -6.25
N ARG A 88 -1.22 6.92 -5.53
CA ARG A 88 -2.59 6.84 -6.03
C ARG A 88 -3.34 8.12 -5.72
N ILE A 89 -3.94 8.73 -6.74
CA ILE A 89 -4.70 9.98 -6.65
C ILE A 89 -6.04 9.78 -7.34
N GLN A 90 -7.11 10.33 -6.77
CA GLN A 90 -8.43 10.40 -7.38
C GLN A 90 -8.57 11.72 -8.14
N ALA A 91 -8.97 11.64 -9.42
CA ALA A 91 -9.01 12.80 -10.31
C ALA A 91 -10.15 13.81 -10.00
N GLY A 92 -11.26 13.33 -9.39
CA GLY A 92 -12.31 14.17 -8.88
C GLY A 92 -13.06 14.98 -9.96
N TRP A 93 -13.86 14.31 -10.78
CA TRP A 93 -14.59 14.96 -11.88
C TRP A 93 -15.37 16.20 -11.44
N ALA A 94 -16.16 16.12 -10.35
CA ALA A 94 -16.95 17.24 -9.86
C ALA A 94 -16.10 18.47 -9.46
N ARG A 95 -14.85 18.26 -9.06
CA ARG A 95 -13.92 19.35 -8.77
C ARG A 95 -13.26 19.90 -10.03
N CYS A 96 -12.99 19.04 -11.00
CA CYS A 96 -12.40 19.44 -12.29
C CYS A 96 -13.41 20.09 -13.23
N GLU A 97 -14.72 19.86 -13.06
CA GLU A 97 -15.79 20.42 -13.88
C GLU A 97 -16.94 20.90 -12.99
N PRO A 98 -16.77 22.05 -12.30
CA PRO A 98 -17.79 22.58 -11.37
C PRO A 98 -19.07 23.07 -12.07
N GLU A 99 -18.98 23.42 -13.35
CA GLU A 99 -20.09 23.76 -14.20
C GLU A 99 -20.00 23.01 -15.54
N PRO A 100 -21.12 22.64 -16.17
CA PRO A 100 -21.10 21.87 -17.40
C PRO A 100 -20.22 22.49 -18.49
N GLY A 101 -19.23 21.75 -18.96
CA GLY A 101 -18.29 22.18 -20.01
C GLY A 101 -17.21 23.17 -19.56
N LYS A 102 -17.17 23.55 -18.28
CA LYS A 102 -16.13 24.44 -17.74
C LYS A 102 -15.16 23.66 -16.88
N PHE A 103 -14.02 23.30 -17.46
CA PHE A 103 -12.97 22.56 -16.78
C PHE A 103 -12.01 23.46 -16.00
N ASP A 104 -11.71 23.07 -14.75
CA ASP A 104 -10.68 23.63 -13.89
C ASP A 104 -9.77 22.50 -13.39
N PHE A 105 -8.59 22.37 -13.97
CA PHE A 105 -7.58 21.38 -13.58
C PHE A 105 -6.44 21.95 -12.74
N ASP A 106 -6.45 23.24 -12.42
CA ASP A 106 -5.31 23.92 -11.78
C ASP A 106 -4.81 23.23 -10.52
N TRP A 107 -5.72 22.71 -9.70
CA TRP A 107 -5.37 22.01 -8.49
C TRP A 107 -4.69 20.67 -8.77
N LEU A 108 -5.17 19.93 -9.78
CA LEU A 108 -4.66 18.59 -10.14
C LEU A 108 -3.35 18.71 -10.92
N ASP A 109 -3.22 19.72 -11.78
CA ASP A 109 -1.97 20.04 -12.47
C ASP A 109 -0.81 20.22 -11.49
N LYS A 110 -1.01 21.07 -10.47
CA LYS A 110 -0.01 21.35 -9.45
C LYS A 110 0.43 20.07 -8.71
N VAL A 111 -0.52 19.19 -8.40
CA VAL A 111 -0.26 17.91 -7.72
C VAL A 111 0.54 16.96 -8.61
N ILE A 112 0.10 16.78 -9.86
CA ILE A 112 0.75 15.88 -10.83
C ILE A 112 2.15 16.41 -11.20
N ASP A 113 2.28 17.72 -11.44
CA ASP A 113 3.57 18.32 -11.78
C ASP A 113 4.57 18.20 -10.61
N TYR A 114 4.12 18.41 -9.38
CA TYR A 114 4.95 18.17 -8.20
C TYR A 114 5.38 16.70 -8.11
N ALA A 115 4.44 15.76 -8.27
CA ALA A 115 4.76 14.34 -8.21
C ALA A 115 5.81 13.95 -9.25
N CYS A 116 5.64 14.37 -10.51
CA CYS A 116 6.58 14.14 -11.58
C CYS A 116 7.97 14.76 -11.30
N ALA A 117 8.00 16.00 -10.79
CA ALA A 117 9.26 16.68 -10.43
C ALA A 117 10.01 15.99 -9.30
N GLN A 118 9.30 15.35 -8.37
CA GLN A 118 9.92 14.51 -7.32
C GLN A 118 10.36 13.12 -7.82
N GLY A 119 10.01 12.73 -9.05
CA GLY A 119 10.29 11.40 -9.60
C GLY A 119 9.30 10.33 -9.15
N LEU A 120 8.11 10.73 -8.70
CA LEU A 120 7.00 9.85 -8.37
C LEU A 120 6.23 9.46 -9.63
N ASN A 121 5.75 8.22 -9.69
CA ASN A 121 4.72 7.80 -10.63
C ASN A 121 3.34 8.10 -10.05
N VAL A 122 2.38 8.40 -10.93
CA VAL A 122 1.00 8.63 -10.53
C VAL A 122 0.12 7.51 -11.09
N LEU A 123 -0.60 6.81 -10.21
CA LEU A 123 -1.77 6.01 -10.55
C LEU A 123 -2.99 6.93 -10.39
N LEU A 124 -3.52 7.41 -11.52
CA LEU A 124 -4.65 8.33 -11.52
C LEU A 124 -5.95 7.56 -11.68
N GLU A 125 -6.84 7.73 -10.71
CA GLU A 125 -8.14 7.07 -10.69
C GLU A 125 -9.23 8.03 -11.14
N THR A 126 -10.07 7.61 -12.10
CA THR A 126 -11.12 8.43 -12.70
C THR A 126 -12.39 8.51 -11.84
N SER A 127 -12.29 8.48 -10.51
CA SER A 127 -13.45 8.64 -9.61
C SER A 127 -13.55 10.07 -9.06
N TYR A 128 -14.68 10.58 -8.70
CA TYR A 128 -16.02 9.97 -8.75
C TYR A 128 -16.89 10.66 -9.82
N GLY A 129 -18.23 10.48 -9.72
CA GLY A 129 -19.16 11.13 -10.63
C GLY A 129 -19.31 12.64 -10.42
N ASN A 130 -20.18 13.28 -11.24
CA ASN A 130 -20.40 14.71 -11.16
C ASN A 130 -21.91 15.05 -11.18
N PRO A 131 -22.49 15.47 -10.05
CA PRO A 131 -23.93 15.73 -9.94
C PRO A 131 -24.43 16.96 -10.71
N VAL A 132 -23.56 17.76 -11.34
CA VAL A 132 -24.00 18.86 -12.23
C VAL A 132 -24.70 18.31 -13.47
N TYR A 133 -24.50 17.04 -13.80
CA TYR A 133 -25.21 16.37 -14.88
C TYR A 133 -26.23 15.38 -14.34
N PRO A 134 -27.49 15.39 -14.82
CA PRO A 134 -28.50 14.44 -14.39
C PRO A 134 -28.06 12.98 -14.63
N GLY A 135 -28.07 12.14 -13.58
CA GLY A 135 -27.70 10.75 -13.66
C GLY A 135 -26.22 10.44 -13.92
N ALA A 136 -25.34 11.42 -13.64
CA ALA A 136 -23.90 11.26 -13.75
C ALA A 136 -23.21 10.77 -12.45
N GLY A 137 -23.99 10.16 -11.55
CA GLY A 137 -23.47 9.68 -10.27
C GLY A 137 -23.22 10.80 -9.27
N GLY A 138 -22.54 10.45 -8.18
CA GLY A 138 -22.19 11.42 -7.13
C GLY A 138 -20.67 11.55 -6.97
N TRP A 139 -20.28 12.57 -6.24
CA TRP A 139 -18.87 12.96 -6.05
C TRP A 139 -18.17 12.24 -4.87
N ASP A 140 -18.84 11.29 -4.24
CA ASP A 140 -18.33 10.64 -3.02
C ASP A 140 -18.47 9.10 -3.09
N LEU A 141 -17.75 8.43 -2.22
CA LEU A 141 -17.72 6.97 -2.10
C LEU A 141 -19.14 6.39 -1.95
N GLY A 142 -19.44 5.38 -2.75
CA GLY A 142 -20.72 4.70 -2.78
C GLY A 142 -21.81 5.47 -3.51
N ALA A 143 -21.51 6.61 -4.12
CA ALA A 143 -22.48 7.43 -4.85
C ALA A 143 -22.79 6.94 -6.28
N GLY A 144 -22.14 5.86 -6.73
CA GLY A 144 -22.35 5.25 -8.05
C GLY A 144 -21.74 6.07 -9.20
N PHE A 145 -21.55 5.39 -10.32
CA PHE A 145 -21.03 5.98 -11.56
C PHE A 145 -22.18 6.43 -12.49
N PRO A 146 -21.85 7.19 -13.57
CA PRO A 146 -22.84 7.64 -14.55
C PRO A 146 -23.66 6.50 -15.16
N THR A 147 -24.95 6.70 -15.29
CA THR A 147 -25.90 5.72 -15.89
C THR A 147 -26.82 6.35 -16.93
N SER A 148 -27.12 7.63 -16.85
CA SER A 148 -27.94 8.32 -17.85
C SER A 148 -27.14 8.57 -19.14
N LYS A 149 -27.82 8.70 -20.28
CA LYS A 149 -27.19 9.08 -21.55
C LYS A 149 -26.39 10.37 -21.43
N VAL A 150 -26.99 11.41 -20.85
CA VAL A 150 -26.33 12.73 -20.64
C VAL A 150 -25.11 12.60 -19.74
N GLY A 151 -25.23 11.85 -18.63
CA GLY A 151 -24.13 11.60 -17.70
C GLY A 151 -22.98 10.83 -18.34
N LEU A 152 -23.27 9.81 -19.13
CA LEU A 152 -22.26 9.01 -19.84
C LEU A 152 -21.57 9.80 -20.95
N GLU A 153 -22.29 10.64 -21.71
CA GLU A 153 -21.69 11.51 -22.72
C GLU A 153 -20.80 12.58 -22.09
N ALA A 154 -21.19 13.12 -20.94
CA ALA A 154 -20.38 14.07 -20.17
C ALA A 154 -19.13 13.38 -19.57
N TRP A 155 -19.29 12.16 -19.05
CA TRP A 155 -18.18 11.33 -18.59
C TRP A 155 -17.13 11.09 -19.67
N ASP A 156 -17.59 10.71 -20.87
CA ASP A 156 -16.68 10.45 -21.99
C ASP A 156 -15.84 11.69 -22.33
N ARG A 157 -16.48 12.87 -22.43
CA ARG A 157 -15.77 14.12 -22.69
C ARG A 157 -14.76 14.47 -21.60
N TRP A 158 -15.16 14.27 -20.34
CA TRP A 158 -14.26 14.53 -19.22
C TRP A 158 -13.06 13.58 -19.19
N VAL A 159 -13.27 12.27 -19.38
CA VAL A 159 -12.18 11.28 -19.42
C VAL A 159 -11.24 11.52 -20.61
N GLU A 160 -11.79 11.87 -21.78
CA GLU A 160 -11.00 12.25 -22.95
C GLU A 160 -10.13 13.47 -22.67
N THR A 161 -10.72 14.53 -22.09
CA THR A 161 -10.01 15.76 -21.72
C THR A 161 -8.93 15.50 -20.67
N LEU A 162 -9.25 14.71 -19.63
CA LEU A 162 -8.32 14.32 -18.57
C LEU A 162 -7.13 13.53 -19.13
N ALA A 163 -7.40 12.54 -19.98
CA ALA A 163 -6.37 11.70 -20.58
C ALA A 163 -5.44 12.50 -21.51
N LEU A 164 -5.99 13.37 -22.35
CA LEU A 164 -5.21 14.26 -23.22
C LEU A 164 -4.33 15.21 -22.41
N ARG A 165 -4.87 15.78 -21.33
CA ARG A 165 -4.15 16.73 -20.48
C ARG A 165 -2.91 16.12 -19.82
N TYR A 166 -3.03 14.90 -19.33
CA TYR A 166 -1.92 14.22 -18.63
C TYR A 166 -1.15 13.21 -19.47
N LYS A 167 -1.38 13.23 -20.79
CA LYS A 167 -0.57 12.45 -21.73
C LYS A 167 0.92 12.79 -21.58
N GLY A 168 1.74 11.76 -21.38
CA GLY A 168 3.17 11.92 -21.13
C GLY A 168 3.57 12.19 -19.68
N LYS A 169 2.62 12.49 -18.79
CA LYS A 169 2.85 12.64 -17.33
C LYS A 169 2.31 11.44 -16.55
N VAL A 170 1.12 10.97 -16.90
CA VAL A 170 0.45 9.84 -16.23
C VAL A 170 0.34 8.68 -17.20
N ARG A 171 0.91 7.54 -16.80
CA ARG A 171 0.84 6.29 -17.56
C ARG A 171 -0.17 5.31 -16.97
N ASP A 172 -0.33 5.31 -15.65
CA ASP A 172 -1.10 4.32 -14.90
C ASP A 172 -2.46 4.89 -14.50
N TRP A 173 -3.53 4.17 -14.85
CA TRP A 173 -4.91 4.62 -14.68
C TRP A 173 -5.76 3.55 -14.03
N ALA A 174 -6.61 3.93 -13.06
CA ALA A 174 -7.65 3.08 -12.49
C ALA A 174 -9.04 3.62 -12.87
N MET A 175 -9.98 2.70 -13.16
CA MET A 175 -11.23 3.11 -13.79
C MET A 175 -12.25 3.67 -12.79
N TRP A 176 -12.26 3.20 -11.55
CA TRP A 176 -13.18 3.64 -10.50
C TRP A 176 -12.68 3.21 -9.13
N ASN A 177 -13.36 3.65 -8.06
CA ASN A 177 -13.11 3.21 -6.68
C ASN A 177 -14.32 2.50 -6.10
N GLU A 178 -14.15 1.24 -5.67
CA GLU A 178 -15.13 0.44 -4.94
C GLU A 178 -16.55 0.46 -5.55
N PRO A 179 -16.71 0.07 -6.83
CA PRO A 179 -18.02 0.10 -7.49
C PRO A 179 -19.02 -0.92 -6.93
N ASP A 180 -18.53 -1.91 -6.18
CA ASP A 180 -19.30 -3.00 -5.57
C ASP A 180 -19.89 -2.63 -4.20
N ILE A 181 -19.68 -1.42 -3.69
CA ILE A 181 -20.36 -0.91 -2.50
C ILE A 181 -21.47 0.07 -2.84
N SER A 182 -22.44 0.17 -1.92
CA SER A 182 -23.51 1.15 -1.96
C SER A 182 -23.53 1.96 -0.68
N ASN A 183 -24.09 3.17 -0.74
CA ASN A 183 -24.28 4.01 0.42
C ASN A 183 -25.76 4.34 0.59
N PRO A 184 -26.52 3.56 1.38
CA PRO A 184 -27.96 3.75 1.56
C PRO A 184 -28.35 5.11 2.17
N ALA A 185 -27.38 5.81 2.78
CA ALA A 185 -27.62 7.14 3.34
C ALA A 185 -27.68 8.25 2.27
N LEU A 186 -27.37 7.94 1.02
CA LEU A 186 -27.41 8.90 -0.09
C LEU A 186 -28.57 8.55 -1.03
N PRO A 187 -29.46 9.49 -1.35
CA PRO A 187 -30.57 9.24 -2.28
C PRO A 187 -30.09 8.70 -3.63
N GLY A 188 -30.67 7.60 -4.08
CA GLY A 188 -30.31 6.93 -5.35
C GLY A 188 -29.03 6.09 -5.32
N HIS A 189 -28.42 5.85 -4.15
CA HIS A 189 -27.17 5.11 -3.97
C HIS A 189 -27.32 3.86 -3.12
N ASP A 190 -28.54 3.40 -2.89
CA ASP A 190 -28.91 2.22 -2.13
C ASP A 190 -28.76 0.91 -2.92
N ILE A 191 -28.58 0.98 -4.25
CA ILE A 191 -28.49 -0.19 -5.12
C ILE A 191 -27.00 -0.50 -5.41
N LYS A 192 -26.56 -1.71 -5.02
CA LYS A 192 -25.27 -2.25 -5.44
C LYS A 192 -25.24 -2.42 -6.95
N LYS A 193 -24.11 -2.07 -7.56
CA LYS A 193 -23.86 -2.31 -8.97
C LYS A 193 -23.65 -3.80 -9.24
N THR A 194 -24.22 -4.25 -10.35
CA THR A 194 -24.02 -5.61 -10.83
C THR A 194 -22.65 -5.78 -11.49
N PRO A 195 -22.10 -7.01 -11.55
CA PRO A 195 -20.90 -7.30 -12.31
C PRO A 195 -20.94 -6.77 -13.75
N GLN A 196 -22.10 -6.89 -14.43
CA GLN A 196 -22.31 -6.41 -15.79
C GLN A 196 -22.19 -4.88 -15.90
N GLU A 197 -22.82 -4.12 -14.99
CA GLU A 197 -22.72 -2.65 -14.99
C GLU A 197 -21.29 -2.20 -14.74
N ILE A 198 -20.58 -2.84 -13.80
CA ILE A 198 -19.19 -2.55 -13.47
C ILE A 198 -18.28 -2.83 -14.66
N ALA A 199 -18.45 -3.99 -15.32
CA ALA A 199 -17.67 -4.37 -16.49
C ALA A 199 -17.86 -3.36 -17.63
N VAL A 200 -19.11 -3.05 -18.00
CA VAL A 200 -19.43 -2.12 -19.09
C VAL A 200 -18.83 -0.74 -18.83
N PHE A 201 -18.95 -0.22 -17.60
CA PHE A 201 -18.41 1.10 -17.25
C PHE A 201 -16.86 1.12 -17.27
N ASN A 202 -16.21 0.09 -16.74
CA ASN A 202 -14.76 -0.04 -16.79
C ASN A 202 -14.23 -0.11 -18.22
N ILE A 203 -14.85 -0.92 -19.08
CA ILE A 203 -14.47 -1.06 -20.49
C ILE A 203 -14.62 0.27 -21.23
N ARG A 204 -15.75 0.98 -21.00
CA ARG A 204 -16.00 2.30 -21.60
C ARG A 204 -14.86 3.27 -21.29
N THR A 205 -14.54 3.42 -20.03
CA THR A 205 -13.49 4.32 -19.55
C THR A 205 -12.12 3.90 -20.07
N ALA A 206 -11.79 2.60 -20.01
CA ALA A 206 -10.55 2.05 -20.50
C ALA A 206 -10.34 2.30 -22.01
N LYS A 207 -11.36 2.11 -22.82
CA LYS A 207 -11.29 2.35 -24.27
C LYS A 207 -11.01 3.82 -24.60
N ILE A 208 -11.57 4.76 -23.86
CA ILE A 208 -11.30 6.19 -24.04
C ILE A 208 -9.84 6.50 -23.71
N ILE A 209 -9.36 6.07 -22.53
CA ILE A 209 -7.98 6.33 -22.10
C ILE A 209 -6.98 5.67 -23.08
N ARG A 210 -7.20 4.41 -23.49
CA ARG A 210 -6.34 3.71 -24.44
C ARG A 210 -6.30 4.39 -25.81
N LYS A 211 -7.41 4.94 -26.28
CA LYS A 211 -7.48 5.72 -27.54
C LYS A 211 -6.62 6.98 -27.44
N MET A 212 -6.65 7.70 -26.31
CA MET A 212 -5.88 8.94 -26.12
C MET A 212 -4.41 8.68 -25.81
N ILE A 213 -4.13 7.61 -25.05
CA ILE A 213 -2.79 7.22 -24.58
C ILE A 213 -2.60 5.74 -24.89
N PRO A 214 -2.14 5.37 -26.12
CA PRO A 214 -2.00 3.97 -26.53
C PRO A 214 -1.14 3.11 -25.61
N ASN A 215 -0.12 3.68 -24.97
CA ASN A 215 0.81 3.00 -24.07
C ASN A 215 0.43 3.16 -22.59
N SER A 216 -0.80 3.59 -22.28
CA SER A 216 -1.28 3.63 -20.89
C SER A 216 -1.32 2.23 -20.28
N ARG A 217 -1.11 2.13 -18.98
CA ARG A 217 -1.35 0.91 -18.21
C ARG A 217 -2.67 1.08 -17.45
N LEU A 218 -3.56 0.10 -17.58
CA LEU A 218 -4.93 0.21 -17.11
C LEU A 218 -5.22 -0.80 -16.01
N ALA A 219 -5.82 -0.32 -14.93
CA ALA A 219 -6.25 -1.13 -13.80
C ALA A 219 -7.78 -1.13 -13.69
N GLY A 220 -8.37 -2.31 -13.75
CA GLY A 220 -9.82 -2.50 -13.71
C GLY A 220 -10.34 -2.88 -12.34
N LEU A 221 -11.62 -2.73 -12.16
CA LEU A 221 -12.48 -3.16 -11.07
C LEU A 221 -12.33 -2.37 -9.78
N SER A 222 -11.18 -2.35 -9.11
CA SER A 222 -10.96 -1.71 -7.79
C SER A 222 -12.05 -2.08 -6.76
N LEU A 223 -12.32 -3.41 -6.63
CA LEU A 223 -13.39 -3.92 -5.76
C LEU A 223 -13.06 -3.74 -4.27
N ALA A 224 -14.04 -3.32 -3.48
CA ALA A 224 -13.91 -3.25 -2.02
C ALA A 224 -13.77 -4.65 -1.39
N THR A 225 -14.38 -5.65 -2.01
CA THR A 225 -14.52 -7.00 -1.45
C THR A 225 -13.51 -8.00 -2.02
N LEU A 226 -13.29 -9.09 -1.26
CA LEU A 226 -12.52 -10.27 -1.66
C LEU A 226 -13.48 -11.42 -2.00
N SER A 227 -14.34 -11.24 -3.00
CA SER A 227 -15.27 -12.27 -3.47
C SER A 227 -14.80 -12.87 -4.79
N PRO A 228 -14.23 -14.08 -4.82
CA PRO A 228 -13.80 -14.72 -6.07
C PRO A 228 -14.94 -14.91 -7.08
N GLN A 229 -16.15 -15.24 -6.62
CA GLN A 229 -17.31 -15.39 -7.51
C GLN A 229 -17.71 -14.06 -8.14
N PHE A 230 -17.83 -12.98 -7.36
CA PHE A 230 -18.17 -11.66 -7.89
C PHE A 230 -17.12 -11.15 -8.87
N PHE A 231 -15.84 -11.40 -8.56
CA PHE A 231 -14.72 -11.07 -9.45
C PHE A 231 -14.81 -11.85 -10.76
N GLU A 232 -15.07 -13.17 -10.72
CA GLU A 232 -15.25 -14.00 -11.91
C GLU A 232 -16.43 -13.52 -12.76
N ASP A 233 -17.57 -13.19 -12.14
CA ASP A 233 -18.75 -12.66 -12.83
C ASP A 233 -18.44 -11.36 -13.57
N CYS A 234 -17.59 -10.48 -12.99
CA CYS A 234 -17.12 -9.27 -13.66
C CYS A 234 -16.23 -9.60 -14.89
N LEU A 235 -15.32 -10.57 -14.77
CA LEU A 235 -14.47 -10.97 -15.91
C LEU A 235 -15.26 -11.62 -17.03
N ILE A 236 -16.25 -12.45 -16.69
CA ILE A 236 -17.19 -13.03 -17.65
C ILE A 236 -17.94 -11.92 -18.41
N ALA A 237 -18.42 -10.92 -17.66
CA ALA A 237 -19.13 -9.78 -18.24
C ALA A 237 -18.24 -8.89 -19.13
N MET A 238 -16.93 -8.85 -18.88
CA MET A 238 -15.95 -8.15 -19.72
C MET A 238 -15.70 -8.88 -21.06
N GLY A 239 -15.82 -10.20 -21.10
CA GLY A 239 -15.52 -10.99 -22.30
C GLY A 239 -14.08 -10.75 -22.79
N ASP A 240 -13.91 -10.55 -24.10
CA ASP A 240 -12.59 -10.31 -24.70
C ASP A 240 -11.97 -8.96 -24.28
N ASP A 241 -12.77 -7.99 -23.85
CA ASP A 241 -12.29 -6.68 -23.39
C ASP A 241 -11.52 -6.76 -22.04
N VAL A 242 -11.53 -7.90 -21.37
CA VAL A 242 -10.64 -8.17 -20.21
C VAL A 242 -9.17 -7.90 -20.53
N LYS A 243 -8.77 -8.11 -21.79
CA LYS A 243 -7.40 -7.91 -22.30
C LYS A 243 -6.98 -6.43 -22.39
N LEU A 244 -7.89 -5.48 -22.18
CA LEU A 244 -7.56 -4.06 -22.08
C LEU A 244 -6.76 -3.72 -20.83
N PHE A 245 -6.86 -4.56 -19.79
CA PHE A 245 -6.35 -4.26 -18.46
C PHE A 245 -5.03 -4.98 -18.17
N ASP A 246 -4.08 -4.22 -17.62
CA ASP A 246 -2.78 -4.72 -17.16
C ASP A 246 -2.86 -5.25 -15.72
N TRP A 247 -3.77 -4.68 -14.90
CA TRP A 247 -4.07 -5.09 -13.53
C TRP A 247 -5.56 -5.17 -13.26
N PHE A 248 -5.88 -5.99 -12.24
CA PHE A 248 -7.18 -5.98 -11.57
C PHE A 248 -6.97 -5.67 -10.08
N ILE A 249 -7.74 -4.72 -9.57
CA ILE A 249 -7.59 -4.17 -8.22
C ILE A 249 -8.67 -4.74 -7.30
N TYR A 250 -8.28 -5.08 -6.08
CA TYR A 250 -9.16 -5.33 -4.94
C TYR A 250 -8.62 -4.58 -3.70
N HIS A 251 -9.47 -4.30 -2.70
CA HIS A 251 -9.07 -3.66 -1.45
C HIS A 251 -8.96 -4.68 -0.31
N GLY A 252 -10.05 -5.37 0.04
CA GLY A 252 -10.02 -6.53 0.92
C GLY A 252 -9.46 -6.27 2.31
N TYR A 253 -10.01 -5.31 3.03
CA TYR A 253 -9.64 -5.01 4.41
C TYR A 253 -9.89 -6.19 5.34
N THR A 254 -8.86 -6.64 6.06
CA THR A 254 -8.93 -7.72 7.06
C THR A 254 -8.19 -7.33 8.34
N PRO A 255 -8.66 -7.74 9.53
CA PRO A 255 -7.96 -7.49 10.78
C PRO A 255 -6.56 -8.12 10.84
N ALA A 256 -6.41 -9.32 10.27
CA ALA A 256 -5.14 -10.02 10.11
C ALA A 256 -4.82 -10.13 8.60
N PRO A 257 -3.70 -9.55 8.12
CA PRO A 257 -3.32 -9.61 6.71
C PRO A 257 -3.33 -11.02 6.14
N GLU A 258 -2.84 -12.01 6.88
CA GLU A 258 -2.71 -13.40 6.47
C GLU A 258 -4.04 -14.08 6.17
N SER A 259 -5.12 -13.63 6.80
CA SER A 259 -6.46 -14.21 6.57
C SER A 259 -7.04 -13.90 5.18
N ALA A 260 -6.41 -13.00 4.43
CA ALA A 260 -6.83 -12.65 3.08
C ALA A 260 -6.34 -13.63 2.01
N TYR A 261 -5.19 -14.31 2.22
CA TYR A 261 -4.45 -14.92 1.13
C TYR A 261 -5.12 -16.15 0.50
N ASP A 262 -5.91 -16.92 1.25
CA ASP A 262 -6.73 -17.99 0.65
C ASP A 262 -7.71 -17.44 -0.42
N SER A 263 -8.28 -16.27 -0.17
CA SER A 263 -9.16 -15.59 -1.14
C SER A 263 -8.37 -14.95 -2.27
N VAL A 264 -7.21 -14.37 -1.98
CA VAL A 264 -6.32 -13.78 -2.98
C VAL A 264 -5.83 -14.83 -3.99
N GLU A 265 -5.41 -16.01 -3.53
CA GLU A 265 -5.01 -17.10 -4.43
C GLU A 265 -6.17 -17.58 -5.31
N LYS A 266 -7.39 -17.59 -4.79
CA LYS A 266 -8.60 -17.88 -5.61
C LYS A 266 -8.84 -16.78 -6.66
N LEU A 267 -8.68 -15.49 -6.32
CA LEU A 267 -8.77 -14.40 -7.30
C LEU A 267 -7.70 -14.55 -8.39
N LYS A 268 -6.46 -14.87 -8.02
CA LYS A 268 -5.35 -15.11 -8.98
C LYS A 268 -5.65 -16.29 -9.91
N ALA A 269 -6.19 -17.38 -9.36
CA ALA A 269 -6.58 -18.54 -10.16
C ALA A 269 -7.70 -18.20 -11.16
N VAL A 270 -8.70 -17.43 -10.74
CA VAL A 270 -9.73 -16.91 -11.63
C VAL A 270 -9.12 -16.00 -12.70
N LEU A 271 -8.29 -15.03 -12.32
CA LEU A 271 -7.66 -14.13 -13.31
C LEU A 271 -6.84 -14.90 -14.34
N LYS A 272 -6.06 -15.89 -13.91
CA LYS A 272 -5.26 -16.73 -14.81
C LYS A 272 -6.09 -17.45 -15.86
N LYS A 273 -7.33 -17.82 -15.55
CA LYS A 273 -8.27 -18.47 -16.47
C LYS A 273 -8.69 -17.55 -17.62
N TYR A 274 -8.91 -16.25 -17.35
CA TYR A 274 -9.44 -15.29 -18.33
C TYR A 274 -8.38 -14.40 -18.96
N HIS A 275 -7.36 -14.00 -18.18
CA HIS A 275 -6.27 -13.12 -18.65
C HIS A 275 -4.94 -13.41 -17.91
N PRO A 276 -4.20 -14.45 -18.32
CA PRO A 276 -2.98 -14.90 -17.63
C PRO A 276 -1.82 -13.88 -17.64
N ALA A 277 -1.85 -12.87 -18.52
CA ALA A 277 -0.83 -11.84 -18.59
C ALA A 277 -1.08 -10.67 -17.61
N ALA A 278 -2.30 -10.49 -17.14
CA ALA A 278 -2.62 -9.44 -16.17
C ALA A 278 -2.19 -9.83 -14.75
N LYS A 279 -1.97 -8.81 -13.91
CA LYS A 279 -1.56 -8.96 -12.53
C LYS A 279 -2.70 -8.59 -11.55
N MET A 280 -2.59 -9.09 -10.33
CA MET A 280 -3.41 -8.61 -9.22
C MET A 280 -2.69 -7.46 -8.50
N ARG A 281 -3.48 -6.46 -8.08
CA ARG A 281 -3.02 -5.38 -7.22
C ARG A 281 -3.98 -5.21 -6.04
N GLN A 282 -3.43 -5.23 -4.84
CA GLN A 282 -4.14 -4.74 -3.68
C GLN A 282 -4.08 -3.21 -3.71
N GLY A 283 -5.21 -2.55 -3.97
CA GLY A 283 -5.24 -1.12 -4.32
C GLY A 283 -5.43 -0.19 -3.14
N GLU A 284 -5.92 -0.70 -2.01
CA GLU A 284 -6.16 0.12 -0.82
C GLU A 284 -6.23 -0.76 0.43
N ASN A 285 -5.29 -0.59 1.36
CA ASN A 285 -5.37 -1.27 2.64
C ASN A 285 -4.52 -0.57 3.72
N GLY A 286 -5.01 -0.58 4.96
CA GLY A 286 -4.35 0.00 6.11
C GLY A 286 -5.20 -0.10 7.36
N CYS A 287 -4.60 -0.19 8.55
CA CYS A 287 -5.31 -0.14 9.80
C CYS A 287 -5.10 1.20 10.53
N PRO A 288 -6.02 1.59 11.42
CA PRO A 288 -5.86 2.80 12.22
C PRO A 288 -4.65 2.71 13.17
N SER A 289 -4.14 3.84 13.63
CA SER A 289 -3.09 3.94 14.66
C SER A 289 -3.64 4.08 16.08
N GLU A 290 -4.95 4.03 16.25
CA GLU A 290 -5.67 4.12 17.52
C GLU A 290 -7.08 3.55 17.35
N LEU A 291 -7.83 3.40 18.44
CA LEU A 291 -9.23 2.98 18.38
C LEU A 291 -10.04 3.94 17.50
N ALA A 292 -10.61 3.41 16.43
CA ALA A 292 -11.53 4.13 15.53
C ALA A 292 -12.96 3.60 15.72
N THR A 293 -13.96 4.47 15.59
CA THR A 293 -15.38 4.08 15.72
C THR A 293 -16.05 3.87 14.38
N LYS A 294 -15.41 4.29 13.28
CA LYS A 294 -15.94 4.23 11.91
C LYS A 294 -14.87 3.77 10.93
N PHE A 295 -15.29 3.44 9.72
CA PHE A 295 -14.49 2.97 8.59
C PHE A 295 -14.00 1.53 8.76
N ALA A 296 -13.35 1.01 7.73
CA ALA A 296 -12.78 -0.33 7.76
C ALA A 296 -11.84 -0.51 8.95
N LEU A 297 -11.91 -1.66 9.59
CA LEU A 297 -11.13 -2.05 10.78
C LEU A 297 -11.38 -1.19 12.04
N SER A 298 -12.54 -0.52 12.13
CA SER A 298 -13.00 0.12 13.37
C SER A 298 -13.36 -0.90 14.44
N GLY A 299 -13.45 -0.42 15.70
CA GLY A 299 -13.82 -1.26 16.85
C GLY A 299 -12.67 -2.09 17.43
N ILE A 300 -11.48 -2.03 16.85
CA ILE A 300 -10.27 -2.71 17.31
C ILE A 300 -9.35 -1.70 18.00
N ARG A 301 -8.73 -2.10 19.11
CA ARG A 301 -7.80 -1.25 19.88
C ARG A 301 -6.42 -1.22 19.24
N TRP A 302 -6.33 -0.54 18.10
CA TRP A 302 -5.07 -0.31 17.41
C TRP A 302 -4.13 0.62 18.18
N SER A 303 -2.83 0.48 17.93
CA SER A 303 -1.77 1.38 18.36
C SER A 303 -0.86 1.73 17.18
N GLU A 304 0.07 2.66 17.34
CA GLU A 304 1.07 2.93 16.29
C GLU A 304 2.00 1.73 16.07
N TYR A 305 2.25 0.88 17.07
CA TYR A 305 2.99 -0.37 16.90
C TYR A 305 2.19 -1.38 16.05
N SER A 306 0.94 -1.61 16.41
CA SER A 306 0.10 -2.52 15.65
C SER A 306 -0.14 -2.05 14.22
N GLN A 307 -0.29 -0.73 14.00
CA GLN A 307 -0.36 -0.15 12.65
C GLN A 307 0.91 -0.43 11.86
N SER A 308 2.08 -0.23 12.45
CA SER A 308 3.37 -0.47 11.81
C SER A 308 3.53 -1.93 11.39
N LYS A 309 3.30 -2.85 12.33
CA LYS A 309 3.40 -4.29 12.09
C LYS A 309 2.39 -4.78 11.05
N TRP A 310 1.15 -4.31 11.15
CA TRP A 310 0.08 -4.66 10.21
C TRP A 310 0.41 -4.22 8.78
N ASN A 311 0.87 -2.98 8.60
CA ASN A 311 1.23 -2.47 7.26
C ASN A 311 2.38 -3.28 6.65
N MET A 312 3.43 -3.57 7.42
CA MET A 312 4.56 -4.38 6.94
C MET A 312 4.14 -5.81 6.59
N ARG A 313 3.33 -6.46 7.47
CA ARG A 313 2.80 -7.81 7.23
C ARG A 313 1.93 -7.84 5.97
N ARG A 314 1.12 -6.80 5.74
CA ARG A 314 0.31 -6.69 4.53
C ARG A 314 1.17 -6.51 3.29
N MET A 315 2.10 -5.55 3.29
CA MET A 315 3.01 -5.31 2.17
C MET A 315 3.79 -6.58 1.79
N LEU A 316 4.49 -7.16 2.76
CA LEU A 316 5.36 -8.31 2.53
C LEU A 316 4.58 -9.60 2.24
N GLY A 317 3.39 -9.75 2.82
CA GLY A 317 2.50 -10.85 2.51
C GLY A 317 1.93 -10.76 1.08
N ASP A 318 1.48 -9.57 0.66
CA ASP A 318 1.05 -9.35 -0.74
C ASP A 318 2.19 -9.66 -1.72
N LEU A 319 3.40 -9.15 -1.45
CA LEU A 319 4.59 -9.45 -2.27
C LEU A 319 4.92 -10.95 -2.27
N GLY A 320 4.76 -11.63 -1.12
CA GLY A 320 4.91 -13.08 -0.97
C GLY A 320 3.90 -13.89 -1.76
N HIS A 321 2.82 -13.27 -2.19
CA HIS A 321 1.77 -13.84 -3.06
C HIS A 321 1.78 -13.26 -4.49
N ASP A 322 2.87 -12.61 -4.91
CA ASP A 322 3.02 -11.95 -6.23
C ASP A 322 1.93 -10.91 -6.51
N VAL A 323 1.52 -10.18 -5.48
CA VAL A 323 0.54 -9.09 -5.56
C VAL A 323 1.23 -7.77 -5.28
N GLU A 324 1.00 -6.78 -6.14
CA GLU A 324 1.42 -5.41 -5.86
C GLU A 324 0.57 -4.83 -4.72
N SER A 325 1.16 -4.06 -3.80
CA SER A 325 0.52 -3.64 -2.56
C SER A 325 0.42 -2.12 -2.43
N SER A 326 -0.71 -1.65 -1.89
CA SER A 326 -0.93 -0.23 -1.63
C SER A 326 -1.14 0.03 -0.14
N VAL A 327 -0.45 1.03 0.37
CA VAL A 327 -0.61 1.51 1.75
C VAL A 327 -1.63 2.64 1.78
N PHE A 328 -2.75 2.46 2.46
CA PHE A 328 -3.74 3.49 2.70
C PHE A 328 -3.58 4.02 4.13
N THR A 329 -3.03 5.19 4.34
CA THR A 329 -2.73 6.26 3.40
C THR A 329 -1.53 7.06 3.91
N ILE A 330 -1.03 8.04 3.15
CA ILE A 330 0.10 8.87 3.62
C ILE A 330 -0.24 9.66 4.89
N CYS A 331 -1.42 10.25 4.97
CA CYS A 331 -1.76 11.20 6.02
C CYS A 331 -3.16 10.94 6.59
N ASP A 332 -3.33 11.10 7.90
CA ASP A 332 -4.65 11.16 8.50
C ASP A 332 -5.51 12.21 7.81
N PHE A 333 -6.80 11.96 7.64
CA PHE A 333 -7.68 12.88 6.97
C PHE A 333 -9.05 13.01 7.63
N ASN A 334 -9.67 14.17 7.46
CA ASN A 334 -10.95 14.51 8.08
C ASN A 334 -12.13 14.13 7.17
N HIS A 335 -12.72 12.95 7.40
CA HIS A 335 -13.79 12.45 6.56
C HIS A 335 -15.11 13.17 6.85
N LYS A 336 -15.47 14.14 6.03
CA LYS A 336 -16.71 14.94 6.13
C LYS A 336 -16.90 15.65 7.48
N GLY A 337 -15.82 16.01 8.16
CA GLY A 337 -15.90 16.64 9.48
C GLY A 337 -16.43 15.74 10.62
N ARG A 338 -16.60 14.44 10.37
CA ARG A 338 -17.18 13.50 11.35
C ARG A 338 -16.14 12.95 12.30
N GLU A 339 -15.15 12.28 11.73
CA GLU A 339 -14.05 11.63 12.47
C GLU A 339 -12.79 11.68 11.64
N ILE A 340 -11.65 11.83 12.29
CA ILE A 340 -10.38 11.73 11.57
C ILE A 340 -10.10 10.26 11.30
N ASN A 341 -9.93 9.89 10.04
CA ASN A 341 -9.45 8.57 9.66
C ASN A 341 -7.97 8.46 10.02
N ARG A 342 -7.64 7.58 10.96
CA ARG A 342 -6.30 7.44 11.56
C ARG A 342 -5.42 6.40 10.87
N LYS A 343 -5.70 6.09 9.61
CA LYS A 343 -4.90 5.14 8.81
C LYS A 343 -3.63 5.75 8.21
N GLY A 344 -3.46 7.06 8.29
CA GLY A 344 -2.29 7.75 7.76
C GLY A 344 -0.97 7.30 8.40
N LEU A 345 0.11 7.33 7.64
CA LEU A 345 1.49 7.20 8.14
C LEU A 345 1.94 8.48 8.86
N LEU A 346 1.30 9.59 8.54
CA LEU A 346 1.48 10.89 9.18
C LEU A 346 0.23 11.23 10.01
N ARG A 347 0.44 11.74 11.22
CA ARG A 347 -0.63 12.21 12.08
C ARG A 347 -1.03 13.61 11.68
N ALA A 348 -2.30 13.82 11.38
CA ALA A 348 -2.84 15.15 11.09
C ALA A 348 -3.94 15.55 12.07
N ASN A 349 -4.11 16.87 12.24
CA ASN A 349 -5.18 17.46 13.02
C ASN A 349 -6.45 17.71 12.16
N LYS A 350 -7.51 18.22 12.79
CA LYS A 350 -8.78 18.53 12.11
C LYS A 350 -8.65 19.60 11.00
N THR A 351 -7.62 20.43 11.05
CA THR A 351 -7.31 21.43 10.00
C THR A 351 -6.39 20.89 8.92
N LYS A 352 -6.17 19.56 8.87
CA LYS A 352 -5.37 18.82 7.89
C LYS A 352 -3.86 19.08 7.95
N LYS A 353 -3.37 19.77 8.97
CA LYS A 353 -1.94 19.97 9.18
C LYS A 353 -1.30 18.71 9.75
N VAL A 354 -0.15 18.32 9.22
CA VAL A 354 0.69 17.27 9.79
C VAL A 354 1.26 17.76 11.11
N ILE A 355 1.10 16.96 12.17
CA ILE A 355 1.56 17.30 13.54
C ILE A 355 2.65 16.36 14.04
N SER A 356 2.75 15.15 13.49
CA SER A 356 3.85 14.23 13.77
C SER A 356 3.98 13.15 12.70
N VAL A 357 5.17 12.59 12.58
CA VAL A 357 5.46 11.38 11.81
C VAL A 357 5.22 10.17 12.71
N LYS A 358 4.39 9.21 12.26
CA LYS A 358 4.11 8.00 13.05
C LYS A 358 5.17 6.93 12.85
N ARG A 359 5.25 5.96 13.78
CA ARG A 359 6.14 4.80 13.66
C ARG A 359 5.95 4.03 12.35
N ALA A 360 4.71 3.95 11.87
CA ALA A 360 4.38 3.30 10.62
C ALA A 360 5.04 3.91 9.38
N TYR A 361 5.35 5.21 9.37
CA TYR A 361 6.12 5.84 8.32
C TYR A 361 7.52 5.24 8.21
N TYR A 362 8.23 5.14 9.33
CA TYR A 362 9.59 4.62 9.36
C TYR A 362 9.65 3.11 9.10
N SER A 363 8.70 2.34 9.61
CA SER A 363 8.66 0.89 9.34
C SER A 363 8.35 0.59 7.87
N VAL A 364 7.45 1.34 7.24
CA VAL A 364 7.21 1.26 5.79
C VAL A 364 8.46 1.68 5.02
N GLN A 365 9.14 2.76 5.41
CA GLN A 365 10.40 3.20 4.82
C GLN A 365 11.49 2.12 4.91
N ASN A 366 11.56 1.37 6.03
CA ASN A 366 12.48 0.25 6.17
C ASN A 366 12.19 -0.87 5.15
N VAL A 367 10.94 -1.24 4.95
CA VAL A 367 10.54 -2.22 3.91
C VAL A 367 10.94 -1.73 2.52
N VAL A 368 10.58 -0.51 2.19
CA VAL A 368 10.83 0.09 0.86
C VAL A 368 12.32 0.25 0.57
N SER A 369 13.15 0.47 1.61
CA SER A 369 14.60 0.61 1.46
C SER A 369 15.29 -0.69 0.98
N ILE A 370 14.64 -1.84 1.17
CA ILE A 370 15.15 -3.16 0.78
C ILE A 370 14.42 -3.70 -0.45
N PHE A 371 13.09 -3.65 -0.44
CA PHE A 371 12.23 -4.30 -1.44
C PHE A 371 11.82 -3.33 -2.54
N ASP A 372 12.57 -3.31 -3.61
CA ASP A 372 12.27 -2.64 -4.87
C ASP A 372 12.31 -3.65 -6.04
N SER A 373 12.31 -3.18 -7.27
CA SER A 373 12.44 -4.02 -8.47
C SER A 373 13.76 -4.82 -8.57
N ASN A 374 14.71 -4.60 -7.65
CA ASN A 374 15.96 -5.36 -7.55
C ASN A 374 15.85 -6.60 -6.63
N VAL A 375 14.70 -6.81 -6.01
CA VAL A 375 14.42 -7.98 -5.18
C VAL A 375 13.28 -8.77 -5.79
N VAL A 376 13.51 -10.04 -6.07
CA VAL A 376 12.57 -10.94 -6.73
C VAL A 376 12.17 -12.05 -5.78
N ARG A 377 10.89 -12.38 -5.73
CA ARG A 377 10.39 -13.54 -4.97
C ARG A 377 10.94 -14.83 -5.56
N VAL A 378 11.28 -15.78 -4.68
CA VAL A 378 11.58 -17.17 -5.04
C VAL A 378 10.32 -18.01 -4.78
N PRO A 379 9.59 -18.42 -5.82
CA PRO A 379 8.47 -19.34 -5.65
C PRO A 379 9.01 -20.71 -5.20
N ASP A 380 8.19 -21.46 -4.49
CA ASP A 380 8.55 -22.80 -4.00
C ASP A 380 9.85 -22.80 -3.17
N SER A 381 9.94 -21.84 -2.27
CA SER A 381 11.11 -21.68 -1.38
C SER A 381 11.47 -22.98 -0.67
N ALA A 382 12.77 -23.28 -0.67
CA ALA A 382 13.33 -24.37 0.10
C ALA A 382 13.47 -24.06 1.60
N VAL A 383 12.98 -22.91 2.05
CA VAL A 383 13.00 -22.55 3.47
C VAL A 383 11.86 -23.24 4.18
N THR A 384 12.20 -24.05 5.16
CA THR A 384 11.25 -24.67 6.08
C THR A 384 11.47 -24.14 7.49
N ASN A 385 10.38 -24.03 8.25
CA ASN A 385 10.43 -23.77 9.67
C ASN A 385 9.55 -24.80 10.40
N VAL A 386 9.89 -25.07 11.65
CA VAL A 386 9.19 -26.08 12.46
C VAL A 386 7.93 -25.55 13.13
N ASP A 387 7.69 -24.24 13.10
CA ASP A 387 6.55 -23.58 13.75
C ASP A 387 5.52 -23.15 12.70
N CYS A 388 4.38 -23.83 12.66
CA CYS A 388 3.30 -23.52 11.73
C CYS A 388 2.62 -22.13 11.97
N SER A 389 2.90 -21.46 13.07
CA SER A 389 2.46 -20.09 13.35
C SER A 389 3.34 -19.02 12.69
N VAL A 390 4.49 -19.42 12.12
CA VAL A 390 5.42 -18.53 11.45
C VAL A 390 5.16 -18.53 9.94
N VAL A 391 4.86 -17.35 9.43
CA VAL A 391 4.82 -17.08 7.99
C VAL A 391 6.23 -16.78 7.51
N SER A 392 6.65 -17.36 6.38
CA SER A 392 7.94 -17.08 5.77
C SER A 392 7.87 -17.02 4.25
N TYR A 393 8.70 -16.14 3.68
CA TYR A 393 8.87 -15.98 2.23
C TYR A 393 10.35 -15.85 1.91
N GLU A 394 10.76 -16.41 0.77
CA GLU A 394 12.11 -16.22 0.23
C GLU A 394 12.09 -15.20 -0.92
N TYR A 395 13.07 -14.32 -0.89
CA TYR A 395 13.39 -13.41 -1.98
C TYR A 395 14.88 -13.48 -2.29
N ARG A 396 15.24 -12.95 -3.45
CA ARG A 396 16.64 -12.89 -3.89
C ARG A 396 16.92 -11.53 -4.47
N SER A 397 17.99 -10.90 -4.03
CA SER A 397 18.48 -9.67 -4.64
C SER A 397 19.04 -9.95 -6.04
N LYS A 398 19.08 -8.95 -6.93
CA LYS A 398 19.75 -9.08 -8.25
C LYS A 398 21.23 -9.46 -8.13
N LYS A 399 21.87 -9.19 -6.97
CA LYS A 399 23.25 -9.58 -6.68
C LYS A 399 23.38 -11.04 -6.20
N GLY A 400 22.26 -11.74 -6.04
CA GLY A 400 22.23 -13.15 -5.64
C GLY A 400 22.04 -13.42 -4.15
N SER A 401 22.11 -12.39 -3.29
CA SER A 401 21.91 -12.59 -1.85
C SER A 401 20.49 -13.01 -1.53
N PRO A 402 20.29 -14.05 -0.70
CA PRO A 402 18.98 -14.47 -0.24
C PRO A 402 18.44 -13.49 0.82
N LEU A 403 17.12 -13.31 0.85
CA LEU A 403 16.41 -12.60 1.89
C LEU A 403 15.25 -13.47 2.37
N TYR A 404 15.33 -13.97 3.57
CA TYR A 404 14.27 -14.74 4.22
C TYR A 404 13.48 -13.81 5.11
N VAL A 405 12.24 -13.52 4.72
CA VAL A 405 11.32 -12.67 5.47
C VAL A 405 10.38 -13.55 6.27
N PHE A 406 10.17 -13.22 7.53
CA PHE A 406 9.32 -14.03 8.40
C PHE A 406 8.76 -13.23 9.57
N TRP A 407 7.62 -13.71 10.10
CA TRP A 407 7.00 -13.23 11.34
C TRP A 407 6.04 -14.25 11.92
N SER A 408 5.74 -14.14 13.21
CA SER A 408 4.67 -14.91 13.83
C SER A 408 3.33 -14.28 13.50
N CYS A 409 2.37 -15.02 12.99
CA CYS A 409 1.02 -14.52 12.72
C CYS A 409 0.11 -14.55 13.96
N GLY A 410 0.65 -14.86 15.14
CA GLY A 410 -0.10 -14.95 16.39
C GLY A 410 -0.84 -16.26 16.55
N ASP A 411 -1.44 -16.45 17.71
CA ASP A 411 -2.01 -17.72 18.12
C ASP A 411 -3.16 -18.16 17.20
N THR A 412 -3.24 -19.45 16.92
CA THR A 412 -4.34 -20.07 16.18
C THR A 412 -5.71 -19.87 16.83
N GLU A 413 -5.77 -19.43 18.08
CA GLU A 413 -7.02 -19.03 18.76
C GLU A 413 -7.73 -17.86 18.06
N ALA A 414 -7.02 -16.95 17.44
CA ALA A 414 -7.62 -15.90 16.63
C ALA A 414 -8.42 -16.44 15.42
N ARG A 415 -8.11 -17.65 14.95
CA ARG A 415 -8.88 -18.35 13.91
C ARG A 415 -10.12 -19.05 14.45
N ARG A 416 -10.18 -19.35 15.76
CA ARG A 416 -11.33 -20.04 16.40
C ARG A 416 -12.48 -19.12 16.75
N ASP A 417 -12.26 -17.83 16.92
CA ASP A 417 -13.31 -16.87 17.27
C ASP A 417 -14.31 -16.56 16.13
N LYS A 418 -14.18 -17.18 14.96
CA LYS A 418 -15.25 -17.16 13.92
C LYS A 418 -16.59 -17.72 14.42
N GLU A 419 -16.60 -18.46 15.52
CA GLU A 419 -17.80 -19.07 16.10
C GLU A 419 -18.58 -18.13 17.03
N ARG A 420 -18.01 -16.98 17.46
CA ARG A 420 -18.64 -16.10 18.47
C ARG A 420 -19.49 -14.95 17.91
N GLY A 421 -19.73 -14.89 16.61
CA GLY A 421 -20.66 -13.93 16.01
C GLY A 421 -20.03 -12.56 15.66
N ARG A 422 -20.77 -11.74 14.91
CA ARG A 422 -20.32 -10.47 14.29
C ARG A 422 -19.85 -9.37 15.24
N HIS A 423 -19.96 -9.57 16.56
CA HIS A 423 -19.61 -8.60 17.59
C HIS A 423 -18.56 -9.12 18.56
N ALA A 424 -18.04 -10.33 18.37
CA ALA A 424 -16.88 -10.77 19.12
C ALA A 424 -15.68 -9.91 18.69
N VAL A 425 -15.17 -9.12 19.63
CA VAL A 425 -13.87 -8.48 19.45
C VAL A 425 -12.87 -9.63 19.23
N PRO A 426 -12.21 -9.71 18.09
CA PRO A 426 -11.19 -10.74 17.88
C PRO A 426 -10.17 -10.68 19.02
N VAL A 427 -9.47 -11.77 19.29
CA VAL A 427 -8.39 -11.88 20.29
C VAL A 427 -7.30 -10.79 20.12
N TYR A 428 -7.37 -10.01 19.06
CA TYR A 428 -6.65 -8.76 18.85
C TYR A 428 -7.04 -7.60 19.77
N GLU A 429 -7.49 -7.86 21.00
CA GLU A 429 -7.65 -6.79 21.99
C GLU A 429 -6.34 -6.01 22.24
N ARG A 430 -5.20 -6.57 21.80
CA ARG A 430 -3.87 -5.94 21.80
C ARG A 430 -3.08 -6.27 20.54
N PRO A 431 -3.56 -5.99 19.34
CA PRO A 431 -2.80 -6.32 18.13
C PRO A 431 -1.48 -5.54 18.13
N GLY A 432 -0.36 -6.26 18.06
CA GLY A 432 0.96 -5.69 17.87
C GLY A 432 1.59 -4.96 19.04
N ASP A 433 1.04 -5.06 20.25
CA ASP A 433 1.70 -4.58 21.46
C ASP A 433 2.56 -5.67 22.13
N SER A 434 2.55 -6.91 21.60
CA SER A 434 3.44 -7.97 22.01
C SER A 434 4.82 -7.79 21.39
N PHE A 435 5.85 -8.01 22.19
CA PHE A 435 7.25 -8.06 21.77
C PHE A 435 7.89 -9.35 22.24
N GLU A 436 7.08 -10.38 22.45
CA GLU A 436 7.54 -11.70 22.84
C GLU A 436 8.27 -12.37 21.69
N ILE A 437 9.55 -12.71 21.93
CA ILE A 437 10.38 -13.42 20.98
C ILE A 437 10.23 -14.92 21.21
N ARG A 438 10.01 -15.66 20.12
CA ARG A 438 10.04 -17.11 20.08
C ARG A 438 11.23 -17.52 19.19
N PRO A 439 12.29 -18.10 19.75
CA PRO A 439 13.39 -18.62 18.95
C PRO A 439 12.91 -19.78 18.06
N THR A 440 13.25 -19.72 16.79
CA THR A 440 12.82 -20.72 15.79
C THR A 440 14.05 -21.23 15.03
N VAL A 441 13.92 -22.38 14.42
CA VAL A 441 14.93 -22.96 13.51
C VAL A 441 14.42 -22.81 12.08
N PHE A 442 15.24 -22.19 11.23
CA PHE A 442 15.02 -22.16 9.78
C PHE A 442 16.02 -23.11 9.11
N THR A 443 15.51 -23.97 8.23
CA THR A 443 16.31 -24.86 7.41
C THR A 443 16.29 -24.35 5.97
N VAL A 444 17.46 -24.28 5.36
CA VAL A 444 17.66 -23.84 3.98
C VAL A 444 18.51 -24.87 3.24
N VAL A 445 18.10 -25.25 2.05
CA VAL A 445 18.92 -26.11 1.19
C VAL A 445 20.08 -25.29 0.63
N GLY A 446 21.31 -25.75 0.83
CA GLY A 446 22.53 -25.14 0.29
C GLY A 446 23.50 -24.66 1.35
N LYS A 447 24.49 -23.88 0.90
CA LYS A 447 25.56 -23.35 1.75
C LYS A 447 25.07 -22.24 2.68
N PRO A 448 25.70 -22.04 3.83
CA PRO A 448 25.41 -20.90 4.71
C PRO A 448 25.60 -19.56 4.00
N MET A 449 24.82 -18.58 4.41
CA MET A 449 25.00 -17.18 3.99
C MET A 449 26.35 -16.64 4.48
N GLU A 450 26.94 -15.72 3.70
CA GLU A 450 28.12 -14.98 4.10
C GLU A 450 27.75 -13.83 5.04
N ASN A 451 28.38 -13.80 6.23
CA ASN A 451 28.12 -12.77 7.24
C ASN A 451 26.61 -12.56 7.48
N PRO A 452 25.88 -13.59 7.92
CA PRO A 452 24.44 -13.50 8.10
C PRO A 452 24.08 -12.45 9.14
N VAL A 453 22.99 -11.73 8.87
CA VAL A 453 22.44 -10.70 9.74
C VAL A 453 20.94 -10.90 9.93
N TRP A 454 20.48 -10.56 11.13
CA TRP A 454 19.05 -10.46 11.43
C TRP A 454 18.63 -9.01 11.46
N VAL A 455 17.48 -8.70 10.85
CA VAL A 455 16.95 -7.34 10.71
C VAL A 455 15.56 -7.27 11.33
N ASP A 456 15.38 -6.35 12.24
CA ASP A 456 14.05 -5.94 12.73
C ASP A 456 13.51 -4.83 11.83
N LEU A 457 12.51 -5.12 11.00
CA LEU A 457 11.93 -4.13 10.09
C LEU A 457 11.12 -3.05 10.80
N LEU A 458 10.61 -3.30 12.01
CA LEU A 458 9.90 -2.28 12.79
C LEU A 458 10.78 -1.08 13.11
N THR A 459 12.02 -1.35 13.52
CA THR A 459 13.00 -0.32 13.91
C THR A 459 14.05 -0.04 12.84
N GLY A 460 14.22 -0.93 11.89
CA GLY A 460 15.33 -0.93 10.93
C GLY A 460 16.68 -1.35 11.52
N ARG A 461 16.73 -1.80 12.77
CA ARG A 461 17.97 -2.24 13.44
C ARG A 461 18.47 -3.54 12.84
N VAL A 462 19.78 -3.61 12.63
CA VAL A 462 20.48 -4.76 12.04
C VAL A 462 21.44 -5.35 13.07
N TYR A 463 21.41 -6.66 13.19
CA TYR A 463 22.17 -7.41 14.17
C TYR A 463 23.00 -8.50 13.49
N GLU A 464 24.20 -8.73 13.97
CA GLU A 464 25.04 -9.86 13.58
C GLU A 464 24.38 -11.17 14.01
N PHE A 465 24.24 -12.13 13.08
CA PHE A 465 23.72 -13.45 13.42
C PHE A 465 24.90 -14.35 13.79
N PRO A 466 24.89 -15.00 14.98
CA PRO A 466 26.05 -15.68 15.50
C PRO A 466 26.42 -16.93 14.70
N SER A 467 27.68 -17.11 14.35
CA SER A 467 28.16 -18.27 13.61
C SER A 467 27.95 -19.61 14.37
N LYS A 468 27.91 -19.58 15.71
CA LYS A 468 27.60 -20.75 16.55
C LYS A 468 26.19 -21.30 16.37
N ASP A 469 25.27 -20.43 15.91
CA ASP A 469 23.87 -20.75 15.64
C ASP A 469 23.63 -21.09 14.16
N VAL A 470 24.71 -21.29 13.37
CA VAL A 470 24.65 -21.74 11.98
C VAL A 470 25.31 -23.11 11.86
N GLN A 471 24.56 -24.11 11.41
CA GLN A 471 25.04 -25.47 11.23
C GLN A 471 24.77 -25.92 9.80
N CYS A 472 25.74 -26.64 9.20
CA CYS A 472 25.57 -27.22 7.87
C CYS A 472 25.75 -28.74 7.99
N VAL A 473 24.71 -29.47 7.61
CA VAL A 473 24.67 -30.96 7.69
C VAL A 473 24.02 -31.45 6.39
N ASP A 474 24.68 -32.38 5.72
CA ASP A 474 24.17 -33.09 4.53
C ASP A 474 23.62 -32.19 3.40
N GLY A 475 24.21 -31.01 3.25
CA GLY A 475 23.81 -30.04 2.20
C GLY A 475 22.67 -29.13 2.60
N GLU A 476 22.19 -29.20 3.83
CA GLU A 476 21.23 -28.26 4.43
C GLU A 476 21.94 -27.37 5.45
N THR A 477 21.49 -26.12 5.51
CA THR A 477 21.93 -25.13 6.50
C THR A 477 20.81 -24.83 7.48
N PHE A 478 21.11 -24.99 8.77
CA PHE A 478 20.23 -24.74 9.89
C PHE A 478 20.63 -23.41 10.55
N TYR A 479 19.70 -22.45 10.59
CA TYR A 479 19.82 -21.24 11.38
C TYR A 479 19.02 -21.43 12.67
N ILE A 480 19.71 -21.60 13.78
CA ILE A 480 19.14 -21.97 15.08
C ILE A 480 18.97 -20.71 15.93
N ASN A 481 17.96 -20.69 16.81
CA ASN A 481 17.67 -19.54 17.68
C ASN A 481 17.36 -18.23 16.93
N VAL A 482 16.81 -18.31 15.71
CA VAL A 482 16.39 -17.13 14.97
C VAL A 482 15.26 -16.44 15.75
N PRO A 483 15.43 -15.16 16.15
CA PRO A 483 14.38 -14.46 16.87
C PRO A 483 13.17 -14.19 15.97
N VAL A 484 11.99 -14.65 16.37
CA VAL A 484 10.72 -14.43 15.67
C VAL A 484 9.71 -13.81 16.63
N TYR A 485 8.98 -12.80 16.16
CA TYR A 485 7.86 -12.20 16.87
C TYR A 485 6.79 -11.75 15.86
N ASP A 486 5.77 -11.04 16.30
CA ASP A 486 4.61 -10.67 15.47
C ASP A 486 4.85 -9.52 14.45
N SER A 487 6.10 -9.11 14.26
CA SER A 487 6.53 -8.15 13.26
C SER A 487 7.47 -8.77 12.23
N PRO A 488 7.41 -8.36 10.96
CA PRO A 488 8.33 -8.85 9.96
C PRO A 488 9.80 -8.61 10.31
N CYS A 489 10.57 -9.69 10.20
CA CYS A 489 12.02 -9.73 10.33
C CYS A 489 12.65 -10.31 9.07
N ILE A 490 13.94 -10.07 8.88
CA ILE A 490 14.69 -10.64 7.76
C ILE A 490 15.94 -11.33 8.29
N LEU A 491 16.23 -12.49 7.74
CA LEU A 491 17.54 -13.12 7.80
C LEU A 491 18.16 -13.02 6.40
N THR A 492 19.34 -12.40 6.29
CA THR A 492 20.01 -12.14 5.01
C THR A 492 21.51 -11.96 5.18
N GLU A 493 22.22 -11.76 4.07
CA GLU A 493 23.64 -11.40 4.09
C GLU A 493 23.82 -9.91 4.35
N ARG A 494 24.86 -9.56 5.11
CA ARG A 494 25.21 -8.14 5.39
C ARG A 494 25.40 -7.33 4.10
N ALA A 495 25.91 -7.96 3.04
CA ALA A 495 26.17 -7.33 1.75
C ALA A 495 24.88 -6.90 1.00
N ALA A 496 23.73 -7.47 1.35
CA ALA A 496 22.44 -7.11 0.76
C ALA A 496 21.87 -5.77 1.26
N LEU A 497 22.45 -5.19 2.33
CA LEU A 497 21.89 -4.07 3.07
C LEU A 497 22.76 -2.82 3.00
N ASN A 498 22.10 -1.66 2.87
CA ASN A 498 22.70 -0.35 3.11
C ASN A 498 22.39 0.09 4.55
N LEU A 499 23.41 0.46 5.31
CA LEU A 499 23.26 0.92 6.69
C LEU A 499 23.62 2.40 6.81
N LEU A 500 22.97 3.06 7.76
CA LEU A 500 23.39 4.39 8.22
C LEU A 500 24.83 4.29 8.76
N LYS A 501 25.64 5.27 8.38
CA LYS A 501 27.05 5.39 8.81
C LYS A 501 27.15 5.93 10.24
#